data_4667cad802ac5a168f2bdc1a6cf85657
#
_entry.id   4667cad802ac5a168f2bdc1a6cf85657
#
_cell.length_a   1.000
_cell.length_b   1.000
_cell.length_c   1.000
_cell.angle_alpha   90.00
_cell.angle_beta   90.00
_cell.angle_gamma   90.00
#
_symmetry.space_group_name_H-M   'P 1'
#
loop_
_entity.id
_entity.type
_entity.pdbx_description
1 polymer ?
#
loop_
_entity_poly.entity_id
_entity_poly.type
_entity_poly.pdbx_seq_one_letter_code
_entity_poly.pdbx_strand_id
1 'polypeptide(L)'
;MPRAASRDPIYYRRRYTPEVIELCVRWYLTYRLSYRDLSAMMAERDVAVSHTTILRWVQRYVPEFERRWARFARPINPSWRVDETSVPVQGRWNYLYRAVDRDGKSVHSLLSESRTIESAQEFFRQAVAVTGSWPEKINLDGNVASHRGLRLLGKEDSRWQSVTVRARRYLNNIIEQDHRVIKRRLASMLALKSFRTAAVTFSGIELAHRIHKRQFALAYEREGRALSLKHLWDQALSSTTPPDLMQKTPPPLTHQNSISRPHPSVNRRHPRRIFVRYPRKVSFGGGLHLLVSPTGGRYWRYRYRFDGRENLISLGLYPEVALESARARQQVARQLLALGVNPAGRRTVLRQISAVRIRPNQGASDAKE
;
A
#
# COMPACT_ATOMS: atom_id res chain seq x y z
N MET A 1 -27.15 -17.90 -39.79
CA MET A 1 -25.76 -17.66 -39.42
C MET A 1 -25.73 -16.58 -38.35
N PRO A 2 -25.36 -16.87 -37.07
CA PRO A 2 -25.24 -15.81 -36.08
C PRO A 2 -24.09 -14.88 -36.48
N ARG A 3 -24.36 -13.57 -36.54
CA ARG A 3 -23.33 -12.52 -36.75
C ARG A 3 -22.23 -12.73 -35.73
N ALA A 4 -21.00 -12.92 -36.22
CA ALA A 4 -19.82 -12.94 -35.39
C ALA A 4 -19.84 -11.68 -34.47
N ALA A 5 -19.91 -11.90 -33.16
CA ALA A 5 -19.88 -10.80 -32.18
C ALA A 5 -18.67 -9.93 -32.50
N SER A 6 -18.90 -8.66 -32.81
CA SER A 6 -17.86 -7.69 -33.10
C SER A 6 -16.86 -7.71 -31.94
N ARG A 7 -15.61 -8.13 -32.23
CA ARG A 7 -14.55 -8.13 -31.21
C ARG A 7 -14.36 -6.72 -30.67
N ASP A 8 -14.40 -6.58 -29.36
CA ASP A 8 -14.14 -5.31 -28.68
C ASP A 8 -12.84 -4.67 -29.22
N PRO A 9 -12.88 -3.42 -29.70
CA PRO A 9 -11.73 -2.75 -30.32
C PRO A 9 -10.47 -2.73 -29.47
N ILE A 10 -10.56 -2.77 -28.11
CA ILE A 10 -9.39 -2.77 -27.23
C ILE A 10 -8.53 -4.02 -27.38
N TYR A 11 -9.13 -5.14 -27.82
CA TYR A 11 -8.46 -6.42 -28.05
C TYR A 11 -8.14 -6.68 -29.51
N TYR A 12 -8.38 -5.73 -30.41
CA TYR A 12 -8.12 -5.90 -31.82
C TYR A 12 -6.64 -6.23 -32.11
N ARG A 13 -6.40 -7.18 -33.02
CA ARG A 13 -5.06 -7.67 -33.40
C ARG A 13 -4.22 -8.19 -32.23
N ARG A 14 -4.82 -8.80 -31.20
CA ARG A 14 -4.09 -9.46 -30.13
C ARG A 14 -3.92 -10.95 -30.40
N ARG A 15 -2.75 -11.48 -30.01
CA ARG A 15 -2.43 -12.91 -30.10
C ARG A 15 -3.32 -13.76 -29.19
N TYR A 16 -3.71 -13.21 -28.03
CA TYR A 16 -4.49 -13.88 -27.00
C TYR A 16 -5.94 -13.39 -27.04
N THR A 17 -6.86 -14.28 -26.62
CA THR A 17 -8.29 -13.94 -26.56
C THR A 17 -8.56 -12.93 -25.43
N PRO A 18 -9.63 -12.13 -25.54
CA PRO A 18 -10.04 -11.20 -24.47
C PRO A 18 -10.14 -11.88 -23.11
N GLU A 19 -10.72 -13.08 -23.05
CA GLU A 19 -10.96 -13.83 -21.81
C GLU A 19 -9.66 -14.17 -21.09
N VAL A 20 -8.61 -14.54 -21.81
CA VAL A 20 -7.28 -14.83 -21.25
C VAL A 20 -6.64 -13.55 -20.70
N ILE A 21 -6.73 -12.44 -21.43
CA ILE A 21 -6.19 -11.15 -21.01
C ILE A 21 -6.91 -10.68 -19.74
N GLU A 22 -8.23 -10.65 -19.76
CA GLU A 22 -9.06 -10.23 -18.63
C GLU A 22 -8.85 -11.11 -17.40
N LEU A 23 -8.76 -12.41 -17.59
CA LEU A 23 -8.51 -13.38 -16.52
C LEU A 23 -7.19 -13.08 -15.81
N CYS A 24 -6.10 -12.95 -16.57
CA CYS A 24 -4.78 -12.66 -16.02
C CYS A 24 -4.75 -11.32 -15.30
N VAL A 25 -5.31 -10.26 -15.89
CA VAL A 25 -5.35 -8.94 -15.27
C VAL A 25 -6.19 -8.96 -14.00
N ARG A 26 -7.40 -9.51 -14.05
CA ARG A 26 -8.30 -9.64 -12.90
C ARG A 26 -7.65 -10.44 -11.77
N TRP A 27 -7.04 -11.57 -12.05
CA TRP A 27 -6.37 -12.40 -11.05
C TRP A 27 -5.18 -11.65 -10.42
N TYR A 28 -4.38 -10.98 -11.23
CA TYR A 28 -3.28 -10.16 -10.71
C TYR A 28 -3.75 -9.08 -9.76
N LEU A 29 -4.84 -8.39 -10.07
CA LEU A 29 -5.36 -7.29 -9.25
C LEU A 29 -6.03 -7.80 -7.95
N THR A 30 -6.69 -8.96 -8.02
CA THR A 30 -7.53 -9.48 -6.93
C THR A 30 -6.74 -10.36 -5.96
N TYR A 31 -5.92 -11.28 -6.47
CA TYR A 31 -5.26 -12.30 -5.67
C TYR A 31 -3.78 -11.98 -5.44
N ARG A 32 -3.18 -12.60 -4.42
CA ARG A 32 -1.76 -12.42 -4.08
C ARG A 32 -0.84 -13.21 -5.01
N LEU A 33 -1.00 -13.07 -6.30
CA LEU A 33 -0.23 -13.75 -7.32
C LEU A 33 0.82 -12.80 -7.90
N SER A 34 2.01 -13.30 -8.15
CA SER A 34 3.01 -12.59 -8.95
C SER A 34 2.71 -12.80 -10.44
N TYR A 35 3.34 -12.01 -11.29
CA TYR A 35 3.25 -12.22 -12.74
C TYR A 35 3.84 -13.58 -13.16
N ARG A 36 4.79 -14.13 -12.40
CA ARG A 36 5.38 -15.45 -12.67
C ARG A 36 4.43 -16.58 -12.27
N ASP A 37 3.77 -16.44 -11.12
CA ASP A 37 2.75 -17.41 -10.71
C ASP A 37 1.63 -17.50 -11.76
N LEU A 38 1.17 -16.35 -12.26
CA LEU A 38 0.17 -16.30 -13.32
C LEU A 38 0.66 -16.94 -14.62
N SER A 39 1.94 -16.73 -14.99
CA SER A 39 2.53 -17.37 -16.17
C SER A 39 2.55 -18.91 -16.01
N ALA A 40 2.91 -19.41 -14.83
CA ALA A 40 2.87 -20.85 -14.52
C ALA A 40 1.43 -21.39 -14.54
N MET A 41 0.49 -20.73 -13.88
CA MET A 41 -0.93 -21.12 -13.86
C MET A 41 -1.57 -21.16 -15.26
N MET A 42 -1.13 -20.29 -16.17
CA MET A 42 -1.62 -20.28 -17.54
C MET A 42 -0.98 -21.40 -18.35
N ALA A 43 0.29 -21.74 -18.10
CA ALA A 43 0.94 -22.89 -18.74
C ALA A 43 0.25 -24.22 -18.39
N GLU A 44 -0.24 -24.40 -17.16
CA GLU A 44 -1.07 -25.56 -16.75
C GLU A 44 -2.40 -25.69 -17.53
N ARG A 45 -2.77 -24.65 -18.28
CA ARG A 45 -3.97 -24.58 -19.15
C ARG A 45 -3.61 -24.50 -20.62
N ASP A 46 -2.41 -24.95 -20.97
CA ASP A 46 -1.87 -24.92 -22.34
C ASP A 46 -1.81 -23.52 -22.97
N VAL A 47 -1.80 -22.45 -22.11
CA VAL A 47 -1.67 -21.08 -22.56
C VAL A 47 -0.27 -20.53 -22.25
N ALA A 48 0.61 -20.60 -23.23
CA ALA A 48 1.97 -20.08 -23.11
C ALA A 48 1.97 -18.51 -23.14
N VAL A 49 2.03 -17.89 -21.97
CA VAL A 49 2.11 -16.43 -21.81
C VAL A 49 3.25 -16.06 -20.87
N SER A 50 4.12 -15.13 -21.28
CA SER A 50 5.21 -14.68 -20.44
C SER A 50 4.74 -13.69 -19.35
N HIS A 51 5.41 -13.69 -18.21
CA HIS A 51 5.15 -12.76 -17.12
C HIS A 51 5.29 -11.28 -17.54
N THR A 52 6.17 -10.97 -18.51
CA THR A 52 6.31 -9.62 -19.06
C THR A 52 5.12 -9.23 -19.93
N THR A 53 4.50 -10.18 -20.62
CA THR A 53 3.27 -9.96 -21.39
C THR A 53 2.12 -9.62 -20.44
N ILE A 54 1.95 -10.37 -19.33
CA ILE A 54 0.93 -10.09 -18.32
C ILE A 54 1.15 -8.70 -17.69
N LEU A 55 2.40 -8.34 -17.36
CA LEU A 55 2.73 -6.99 -16.88
C LEU A 55 2.27 -5.91 -17.87
N ARG A 56 2.57 -6.09 -19.17
CA ARG A 56 2.12 -5.14 -20.21
C ARG A 56 0.59 -5.07 -20.32
N TRP A 57 -0.10 -6.19 -20.13
CA TRP A 57 -1.56 -6.20 -20.09
C TRP A 57 -2.11 -5.40 -18.92
N VAL A 58 -1.58 -5.59 -17.73
CA VAL A 58 -1.98 -4.79 -16.55
C VAL A 58 -1.82 -3.31 -16.84
N GLN A 59 -0.65 -2.89 -17.35
CA GLN A 59 -0.37 -1.48 -17.64
C GLN A 59 -1.26 -0.90 -18.75
N ARG A 60 -1.67 -1.72 -19.72
CA ARG A 60 -2.51 -1.27 -20.84
C ARG A 60 -3.98 -1.26 -20.50
N TYR A 61 -4.49 -2.33 -19.86
CA TYR A 61 -5.92 -2.54 -19.74
C TYR A 61 -6.51 -1.99 -18.43
N VAL A 62 -5.73 -1.80 -17.38
CA VAL A 62 -6.25 -1.25 -16.12
C VAL A 62 -6.91 0.13 -16.32
N PRO A 63 -6.29 1.11 -16.99
CA PRO A 63 -6.94 2.41 -17.22
C PRO A 63 -8.26 2.29 -18.00
N GLU A 64 -8.31 1.39 -18.98
CA GLU A 64 -9.52 1.14 -19.76
C GLU A 64 -10.61 0.45 -18.93
N PHE A 65 -10.23 -0.49 -18.08
CA PHE A 65 -11.17 -1.14 -17.17
C PHE A 65 -11.75 -0.14 -16.16
N GLU A 66 -10.92 0.74 -15.60
CA GLU A 66 -11.39 1.81 -14.71
C GLU A 66 -12.42 2.71 -15.41
N ARG A 67 -12.13 3.12 -16.65
CA ARG A 67 -13.05 3.92 -17.45
C ARG A 67 -14.39 3.22 -17.67
N ARG A 68 -14.39 1.92 -17.96
CA ARG A 68 -15.62 1.14 -18.14
C ARG A 68 -16.40 0.97 -16.84
N TRP A 69 -15.70 0.70 -15.74
CA TRP A 69 -16.33 0.55 -14.43
C TRP A 69 -16.87 1.87 -13.87
N ALA A 70 -16.26 3.01 -14.21
CA ALA A 70 -16.72 4.33 -13.77
C ALA A 70 -18.18 4.62 -14.14
N ARG A 71 -18.68 4.07 -15.25
CA ARG A 71 -20.08 4.19 -15.69
C ARG A 71 -21.10 3.63 -14.70
N PHE A 72 -20.67 2.71 -13.88
CA PHE A 72 -21.50 2.04 -12.87
C PHE A 72 -21.25 2.58 -11.45
N ALA A 73 -20.51 3.68 -11.31
CA ALA A 73 -20.22 4.25 -9.99
C ALA A 73 -21.50 4.64 -9.25
N ARG A 74 -21.61 4.24 -7.98
CA ARG A 74 -22.69 4.67 -7.08
C ARG A 74 -22.30 5.95 -6.36
N PRO A 75 -23.28 6.77 -5.97
CA PRO A 75 -23.03 7.96 -5.14
C PRO A 75 -22.26 7.60 -3.87
N ILE A 76 -21.39 8.51 -3.48
CA ILE A 76 -20.55 8.43 -2.29
C ILE A 76 -21.17 9.27 -1.18
N ASN A 77 -21.12 8.78 0.07
CA ASN A 77 -21.58 9.56 1.21
C ASN A 77 -20.67 10.80 1.41
N PRO A 78 -21.20 11.99 1.71
CA PRO A 78 -20.41 13.22 1.82
C PRO A 78 -19.54 13.31 3.09
N SER A 79 -19.51 12.29 3.93
CA SER A 79 -18.64 12.24 5.11
C SER A 79 -17.44 11.33 4.86
N TRP A 80 -16.26 11.92 4.62
CA TRP A 80 -15.04 11.20 4.26
C TRP A 80 -14.08 10.99 5.43
N ARG A 81 -13.31 9.93 5.36
CA ARG A 81 -12.14 9.65 6.21
C ARG A 81 -10.95 9.56 5.28
N VAL A 82 -9.94 10.34 5.56
CA VAL A 82 -8.74 10.44 4.73
C VAL A 82 -7.54 10.07 5.56
N ASP A 83 -6.67 9.24 4.99
CA ASP A 83 -5.42 8.82 5.60
C ASP A 83 -4.38 8.52 4.53
N GLU A 84 -3.10 8.62 4.90
CA GLU A 84 -2.00 8.28 4.01
C GLU A 84 -1.22 7.08 4.54
N THR A 85 -0.74 6.28 3.60
CA THR A 85 0.12 5.16 3.95
C THR A 85 1.37 5.13 3.08
N SER A 86 2.52 4.87 3.69
CA SER A 86 3.78 4.76 2.97
C SER A 86 3.86 3.43 2.22
N VAL A 87 4.26 3.48 0.96
CA VAL A 87 4.47 2.33 0.10
C VAL A 87 5.82 2.42 -0.62
N PRO A 88 6.59 1.32 -0.70
CA PRO A 88 7.88 1.34 -1.38
C PRO A 88 7.70 1.16 -2.89
N VAL A 89 8.21 2.11 -3.66
CA VAL A 89 8.34 2.03 -5.13
C VAL A 89 9.80 2.28 -5.49
N GLN A 90 10.43 1.39 -6.24
CA GLN A 90 11.87 1.48 -6.58
C GLN A 90 12.81 1.62 -5.36
N GLY A 91 12.44 1.08 -4.22
CA GLY A 91 13.20 1.25 -2.99
C GLY A 91 13.07 2.63 -2.32
N ARG A 92 12.28 3.53 -2.87
CA ARG A 92 11.94 4.84 -2.29
C ARG A 92 10.56 4.77 -1.65
N TRP A 93 10.37 5.51 -0.55
CA TRP A 93 9.07 5.68 0.05
C TRP A 93 8.23 6.64 -0.78
N ASN A 94 7.05 6.18 -1.14
CA ASN A 94 5.98 6.95 -1.76
C ASN A 94 4.77 6.91 -0.84
N TYR A 95 3.80 7.77 -1.08
CA TYR A 95 2.64 7.95 -0.22
C TYR A 95 1.37 7.67 -0.99
N LEU A 96 0.60 6.72 -0.49
CA LEU A 96 -0.72 6.41 -1.03
C LEU A 96 -1.76 7.13 -0.18
N TYR A 97 -2.28 8.24 -0.70
CA TYR A 97 -3.44 8.94 -0.15
C TYR A 97 -4.70 8.15 -0.46
N ARG A 98 -5.59 8.03 0.48
CA ARG A 98 -6.86 7.35 0.28
C ARG A 98 -7.97 8.04 1.06
N ALA A 99 -9.16 8.04 0.48
CA ALA A 99 -10.39 8.43 1.16
C ALA A 99 -11.41 7.29 1.08
N VAL A 100 -12.10 7.08 2.19
CA VAL A 100 -13.30 6.24 2.26
C VAL A 100 -14.44 7.07 2.85
N ASP A 101 -15.66 6.76 2.50
CA ASP A 101 -16.83 7.40 3.10
C ASP A 101 -17.18 6.77 4.48
N ARG A 102 -18.23 7.28 5.12
CA ARG A 102 -18.69 6.76 6.42
C ARG A 102 -19.10 5.29 6.38
N ASP A 103 -19.49 4.79 5.21
CA ASP A 103 -19.96 3.42 5.01
C ASP A 103 -18.82 2.49 4.57
N GLY A 104 -17.57 3.01 4.55
CA GLY A 104 -16.37 2.29 4.15
C GLY A 104 -16.19 2.14 2.65
N LYS A 105 -17.00 2.81 1.81
CA LYS A 105 -16.80 2.81 0.36
C LYS A 105 -15.59 3.66 -0.01
N SER A 106 -14.78 3.19 -0.94
CA SER A 106 -13.63 3.96 -1.44
C SER A 106 -14.12 5.16 -2.24
N VAL A 107 -13.66 6.35 -1.86
CA VAL A 107 -13.92 7.61 -2.54
C VAL A 107 -12.91 7.83 -3.64
N HIS A 108 -11.62 7.91 -3.26
CA HIS A 108 -10.50 8.14 -4.17
C HIS A 108 -9.20 7.61 -3.58
N SER A 109 -8.21 7.37 -4.45
CA SER A 109 -6.84 7.05 -4.07
C SER A 109 -5.85 7.71 -5.01
N LEU A 110 -4.75 8.22 -4.47
CA LEU A 110 -3.67 8.88 -5.23
C LEU A 110 -2.33 8.39 -4.71
N LEU A 111 -1.49 7.86 -5.60
CA LEU A 111 -0.09 7.62 -5.30
C LEU A 111 0.70 8.92 -5.55
N SER A 112 1.48 9.36 -4.56
CA SER A 112 2.36 10.54 -4.65
C SER A 112 3.79 10.18 -4.25
N GLU A 113 4.77 10.82 -4.89
CA GLU A 113 6.19 10.67 -4.54
C GLU A 113 6.53 11.41 -3.24
N SER A 114 5.72 12.38 -2.85
CA SER A 114 5.94 13.25 -1.69
C SER A 114 4.70 13.32 -0.80
N ARG A 115 4.93 13.70 0.47
CA ARG A 115 3.89 13.98 1.47
C ARG A 115 3.85 15.48 1.74
N THR A 116 3.57 16.25 0.70
CA THR A 116 3.55 17.72 0.75
C THR A 116 2.13 18.26 0.79
N ILE A 117 2.04 19.57 0.98
CA ILE A 117 0.75 20.30 0.95
C ILE A 117 0.14 20.20 -0.45
N GLU A 118 0.95 20.34 -1.48
CA GLU A 118 0.55 20.28 -2.89
C GLU A 118 0.00 18.90 -3.24
N SER A 119 0.65 17.83 -2.77
CA SER A 119 0.15 16.46 -2.94
C SER A 119 -1.21 16.24 -2.28
N ALA A 120 -1.42 16.82 -1.10
CA ALA A 120 -2.70 16.76 -0.41
C ALA A 120 -3.79 17.55 -1.14
N GLN A 121 -3.48 18.76 -1.63
CA GLN A 121 -4.41 19.55 -2.43
C GLN A 121 -4.81 18.82 -3.72
N GLU A 122 -3.84 18.27 -4.41
CA GLU A 122 -4.09 17.49 -5.65
C GLU A 122 -5.01 16.30 -5.37
N PHE A 123 -4.74 15.55 -4.27
CA PHE A 123 -5.61 14.45 -3.85
C PHE A 123 -7.06 14.90 -3.64
N PHE A 124 -7.29 16.01 -2.93
CA PHE A 124 -8.65 16.51 -2.66
C PHE A 124 -9.35 17.00 -3.93
N ARG A 125 -8.64 17.73 -4.81
CA ARG A 125 -9.20 18.16 -6.10
C ARG A 125 -9.60 16.97 -6.96
N GLN A 126 -8.74 15.97 -7.08
CA GLN A 126 -9.03 14.75 -7.84
C GLN A 126 -10.19 13.96 -7.22
N ALA A 127 -10.27 13.86 -5.89
CA ALA A 127 -11.36 13.16 -5.22
C ALA A 127 -12.73 13.76 -5.58
N VAL A 128 -12.86 15.08 -5.58
CA VAL A 128 -14.08 15.77 -5.99
C VAL A 128 -14.33 15.62 -7.49
N ALA A 129 -13.30 15.77 -8.32
CA ALA A 129 -13.43 15.68 -9.77
C ALA A 129 -13.89 14.27 -10.22
N VAL A 130 -13.34 13.21 -9.62
CA VAL A 130 -13.68 11.82 -9.97
C VAL A 130 -15.05 11.40 -9.46
N THR A 131 -15.43 11.85 -8.26
CA THR A 131 -16.71 11.45 -7.66
C THR A 131 -17.87 12.33 -8.08
N GLY A 132 -17.61 13.54 -8.55
CA GLY A 132 -18.61 14.58 -8.77
C GLY A 132 -19.31 15.04 -7.49
N SER A 133 -18.83 14.60 -6.33
CA SER A 133 -19.47 14.86 -5.02
C SER A 133 -18.56 15.67 -4.12
N TRP A 134 -19.13 16.69 -3.47
CA TRP A 134 -18.44 17.51 -2.50
C TRP A 134 -18.57 16.92 -1.10
N PRO A 135 -17.49 16.86 -0.32
CA PRO A 135 -17.58 16.44 1.07
C PRO A 135 -18.20 17.52 1.94
N GLU A 136 -19.11 17.14 2.81
CA GLU A 136 -19.60 18.00 3.92
C GLU A 136 -18.65 17.91 5.12
N LYS A 137 -18.08 16.73 5.34
CA LYS A 137 -17.25 16.42 6.50
C LYS A 137 -16.05 15.59 6.09
N ILE A 138 -14.84 16.00 6.49
CA ILE A 138 -13.62 15.25 6.30
C ILE A 138 -12.98 14.96 7.66
N ASN A 139 -12.75 13.68 7.97
CA ASN A 139 -11.92 13.29 9.12
C ASN A 139 -10.51 13.00 8.62
N LEU A 140 -9.55 13.74 9.18
CA LEU A 140 -8.12 13.58 8.94
C LEU A 140 -7.45 12.94 10.15
N ASP A 141 -6.31 12.34 9.94
CA ASP A 141 -5.35 12.07 11.00
C ASP A 141 -4.62 13.35 11.42
N GLY A 142 -3.58 13.22 12.28
CA GLY A 142 -2.75 14.35 12.72
C GLY A 142 -1.80 14.92 11.64
N ASN A 143 -1.95 14.58 10.36
CA ASN A 143 -1.05 15.06 9.30
C ASN A 143 -1.26 16.55 8.99
N VAL A 144 -0.26 17.36 9.35
CA VAL A 144 -0.26 18.82 9.16
C VAL A 144 -0.41 19.19 7.67
N ALA A 145 0.18 18.44 6.74
CA ALA A 145 0.11 18.76 5.30
C ALA A 145 -1.30 18.67 4.77
N SER A 146 -2.08 17.65 5.15
CA SER A 146 -3.47 17.47 4.72
C SER A 146 -4.39 18.54 5.30
N HIS A 147 -4.21 18.91 6.59
CA HIS A 147 -4.93 20.02 7.21
C HIS A 147 -4.63 21.38 6.55
N ARG A 148 -3.34 21.65 6.29
CA ARG A 148 -2.93 22.89 5.63
C ARG A 148 -3.38 22.93 4.18
N GLY A 149 -3.34 21.80 3.47
CA GLY A 149 -3.81 21.65 2.10
C GLY A 149 -5.29 22.03 1.96
N LEU A 150 -6.17 21.49 2.82
CA LEU A 150 -7.59 21.86 2.83
C LEU A 150 -7.83 23.34 3.16
N ARG A 151 -7.07 23.90 4.11
CA ARG A 151 -7.19 25.33 4.44
C ARG A 151 -6.82 26.23 3.26
N LEU A 152 -5.80 25.85 2.47
CA LEU A 152 -5.40 26.60 1.29
C LEU A 152 -6.43 26.45 0.17
N LEU A 153 -6.97 25.24 -0.04
CA LEU A 153 -8.08 25.04 -0.97
C LEU A 153 -9.31 25.91 -0.64
N GLY A 154 -9.60 26.09 0.66
CA GLY A 154 -10.65 27.01 1.12
C GLY A 154 -10.43 28.48 0.74
N LYS A 155 -9.16 28.90 0.52
CA LYS A 155 -8.87 30.25 -0.02
C LYS A 155 -9.08 30.36 -1.52
N GLU A 156 -9.00 29.24 -2.25
CA GLU A 156 -9.15 29.18 -3.70
C GLU A 156 -10.64 29.04 -4.11
N ASP A 157 -11.41 28.26 -3.33
CA ASP A 157 -12.82 27.97 -3.61
C ASP A 157 -13.62 27.90 -2.31
N SER A 158 -14.67 28.73 -2.22
CA SER A 158 -15.55 28.84 -1.04
C SER A 158 -16.23 27.53 -0.64
N ARG A 159 -16.42 26.60 -1.58
CA ARG A 159 -16.99 25.28 -1.31
C ARG A 159 -16.12 24.46 -0.36
N TRP A 160 -14.79 24.63 -0.38
CA TRP A 160 -13.90 24.00 0.58
C TRP A 160 -13.98 24.64 1.98
N GLN A 161 -14.39 25.91 2.08
CA GLN A 161 -14.59 26.57 3.39
C GLN A 161 -15.77 25.98 4.15
N SER A 162 -16.81 25.52 3.44
CA SER A 162 -17.99 24.91 4.04
C SER A 162 -17.74 23.50 4.60
N VAL A 163 -16.57 22.88 4.27
CA VAL A 163 -16.24 21.53 4.70
C VAL A 163 -15.85 21.50 6.18
N THR A 164 -16.58 20.73 6.99
CA THR A 164 -16.24 20.51 8.39
C THR A 164 -15.05 19.56 8.51
N VAL A 165 -13.89 20.06 8.93
CA VAL A 165 -12.70 19.23 9.18
C VAL A 165 -12.71 18.71 10.62
N ARG A 166 -12.51 17.42 10.79
CA ARG A 166 -12.42 16.71 12.07
C ARG A 166 -11.08 16.02 12.20
N ALA A 167 -10.58 15.88 13.44
CA ALA A 167 -9.34 15.16 13.78
C ALA A 167 -9.61 14.13 14.88
N ARG A 168 -10.52 13.18 14.62
CA ARG A 168 -10.91 12.16 15.60
C ARG A 168 -10.33 10.80 15.21
N ARG A 169 -9.36 10.32 15.97
CA ARG A 169 -8.62 9.08 15.70
C ARG A 169 -9.51 7.85 15.52
N TYR A 170 -10.53 7.68 16.36
CA TYR A 170 -11.41 6.49 16.29
C TYR A 170 -12.23 6.42 15.00
N LEU A 171 -12.48 7.56 14.32
CA LEU A 171 -13.17 7.58 13.03
C LEU A 171 -12.30 7.04 11.88
N ASN A 172 -10.98 6.95 12.06
CA ASN A 172 -10.05 6.43 11.07
C ASN A 172 -9.90 4.90 11.12
N ASN A 173 -10.49 4.21 12.10
CA ASN A 173 -10.44 2.75 12.17
C ASN A 173 -10.96 2.08 10.89
N ILE A 174 -11.95 2.66 10.22
CA ILE A 174 -12.52 2.15 8.96
C ILE A 174 -11.48 2.20 7.85
N ILE A 175 -10.80 3.34 7.66
CA ILE A 175 -9.79 3.49 6.62
C ILE A 175 -8.52 2.71 6.94
N GLU A 176 -8.14 2.57 8.23
CA GLU A 176 -7.01 1.73 8.64
C GLU A 176 -7.25 0.25 8.30
N GLN A 177 -8.47 -0.26 8.51
CA GLN A 177 -8.85 -1.62 8.11
C GLN A 177 -8.78 -1.78 6.59
N ASP A 178 -9.24 -0.79 5.86
CA ASP A 178 -9.21 -0.74 4.41
C ASP A 178 -7.77 -0.74 3.86
N HIS A 179 -6.86 0.02 4.50
CA HIS A 179 -5.43 0.00 4.21
C HIS A 179 -4.79 -1.39 4.38
N ARG A 180 -5.23 -2.19 5.36
CA ARG A 180 -4.69 -3.54 5.57
C ARG A 180 -4.95 -4.46 4.37
N VAL A 181 -6.09 -4.32 3.71
CA VAL A 181 -6.43 -5.11 2.52
C VAL A 181 -5.48 -4.78 1.38
N ILE A 182 -5.27 -3.50 1.11
CA ILE A 182 -4.36 -3.02 0.07
C ILE A 182 -2.91 -3.42 0.39
N LYS A 183 -2.45 -3.16 1.62
CA LYS A 183 -1.08 -3.53 2.06
C LYS A 183 -0.82 -5.04 1.93
N ARG A 184 -1.80 -5.87 2.28
CA ARG A 184 -1.69 -7.33 2.10
C ARG A 184 -1.53 -7.71 0.63
N ARG A 185 -2.23 -7.03 -0.27
CA ARG A 185 -2.09 -7.29 -1.71
C ARG A 185 -0.71 -6.87 -2.21
N LEU A 186 -0.21 -5.72 -1.77
CA LEU A 186 1.09 -5.17 -2.15
C LEU A 186 2.27 -5.99 -1.63
N ALA A 187 2.12 -6.63 -0.49
CA ALA A 187 3.19 -7.42 0.13
C ALA A 187 3.73 -8.56 -0.75
N SER A 188 2.91 -9.08 -1.68
CA SER A 188 3.32 -10.09 -2.66
C SER A 188 3.93 -9.51 -3.94
N MET A 189 3.87 -8.19 -4.13
CA MET A 189 4.41 -7.52 -5.30
C MET A 189 5.89 -7.15 -5.09
N LEU A 190 6.79 -7.97 -5.60
CA LEU A 190 8.24 -7.91 -5.33
C LEU A 190 8.99 -6.78 -6.03
N ALA A 191 8.43 -5.87 -6.74
CA ALA A 191 9.09 -4.66 -7.22
C ALA A 191 8.22 -3.85 -8.17
N LEU A 192 7.60 -2.86 -7.63
CA LEU A 192 7.12 -1.75 -8.43
C LEU A 192 8.34 -0.98 -8.97
N LYS A 193 8.70 -1.23 -10.23
CA LYS A 193 9.96 -0.78 -10.84
C LYS A 193 9.96 0.68 -11.29
N SER A 194 8.81 1.34 -11.36
CA SER A 194 8.69 2.76 -11.65
C SER A 194 7.42 3.32 -11.01
N PHE A 195 7.44 4.62 -10.71
CA PHE A 195 6.27 5.32 -10.17
C PHE A 195 5.06 5.19 -11.10
N ARG A 196 5.25 5.42 -12.41
CA ARG A 196 4.18 5.32 -13.40
C ARG A 196 3.51 3.94 -13.42
N THR A 197 4.31 2.87 -13.46
CA THR A 197 3.75 1.51 -13.46
C THR A 197 3.13 1.13 -12.12
N ALA A 198 3.66 1.66 -11.03
CA ALA A 198 3.09 1.51 -9.72
C ALA A 198 1.72 2.19 -9.62
N ALA A 199 1.58 3.43 -10.08
CA ALA A 199 0.32 4.16 -10.05
C ALA A 199 -0.81 3.38 -10.77
N VAL A 200 -0.56 2.88 -11.99
CA VAL A 200 -1.53 2.05 -12.72
C VAL A 200 -1.87 0.76 -11.97
N THR A 201 -0.87 0.12 -11.35
CA THR A 201 -1.11 -1.11 -10.59
C THR A 201 -1.95 -0.84 -9.33
N PHE A 202 -1.67 0.27 -8.64
CA PHE A 202 -2.44 0.67 -7.46
C PHE A 202 -3.89 0.99 -7.83
N SER A 203 -4.12 1.75 -8.90
CA SER A 203 -5.48 2.08 -9.32
C SER A 203 -6.27 0.81 -9.68
N GLY A 204 -5.63 -0.15 -10.35
CA GLY A 204 -6.26 -1.44 -10.62
C GLY A 204 -6.59 -2.25 -9.37
N ILE A 205 -5.72 -2.24 -8.35
CA ILE A 205 -5.99 -2.90 -7.07
C ILE A 205 -7.17 -2.22 -6.35
N GLU A 206 -7.23 -0.89 -6.38
CA GLU A 206 -8.35 -0.14 -5.84
C GLU A 206 -9.65 -0.44 -6.59
N LEU A 207 -9.61 -0.56 -7.92
CA LEU A 207 -10.76 -0.99 -8.71
C LEU A 207 -11.24 -2.38 -8.26
N ALA A 208 -10.34 -3.37 -8.17
CA ALA A 208 -10.68 -4.71 -7.70
C ALA A 208 -11.26 -4.70 -6.27
N HIS A 209 -10.73 -3.84 -5.40
CA HIS A 209 -11.22 -3.66 -4.04
C HIS A 209 -12.64 -3.06 -4.00
N ARG A 210 -12.90 -2.03 -4.83
CA ARG A 210 -14.24 -1.43 -4.98
C ARG A 210 -15.27 -2.44 -5.50
N ILE A 211 -14.88 -3.30 -6.45
CA ILE A 211 -15.73 -4.39 -6.95
C ILE A 211 -16.08 -5.36 -5.81
N HIS A 212 -15.09 -5.73 -5.02
CA HIS A 212 -15.28 -6.61 -3.85
C HIS A 212 -16.24 -6.02 -2.81
N LYS A 213 -16.19 -4.70 -2.62
CA LYS A 213 -17.11 -3.95 -1.75
C LYS A 213 -18.49 -3.72 -2.37
N ARG A 214 -18.78 -4.23 -3.57
CA ARG A 214 -20.05 -4.04 -4.28
C ARG A 214 -20.43 -2.56 -4.48
N GLN A 215 -19.43 -1.70 -4.80
CA GLN A 215 -19.60 -0.25 -4.91
C GLN A 215 -20.17 0.22 -6.26
N PHE A 216 -20.52 -0.67 -7.15
CA PHE A 216 -21.00 -0.36 -8.48
C PHE A 216 -22.48 -0.70 -8.65
N ALA A 217 -23.17 0.00 -9.56
CA ALA A 217 -24.57 -0.22 -9.89
C ALA A 217 -24.71 -1.38 -10.89
N LEU A 218 -24.34 -2.59 -10.45
CA LEU A 218 -24.45 -3.83 -11.21
C LEU A 218 -25.37 -4.81 -10.50
N ALA A 219 -25.86 -5.80 -11.23
CA ALA A 219 -26.51 -6.95 -10.61
C ALA A 219 -25.45 -7.82 -9.91
N TYR A 220 -25.62 -8.07 -8.62
CA TYR A 220 -24.72 -8.93 -7.84
C TYR A 220 -25.31 -10.31 -7.60
N GLU A 221 -26.58 -10.47 -7.88
CA GLU A 221 -27.32 -11.71 -7.73
C GLU A 221 -28.20 -11.97 -8.96
N ARG A 222 -28.34 -13.22 -9.31
CA ARG A 222 -29.27 -13.68 -10.33
C ARG A 222 -29.96 -14.94 -9.81
N GLU A 223 -31.31 -14.95 -9.82
CA GLU A 223 -32.10 -16.06 -9.35
C GLU A 223 -31.77 -16.50 -7.90
N GLY A 224 -31.53 -15.49 -7.00
CA GLY A 224 -31.17 -15.73 -5.59
C GLY A 224 -29.75 -16.26 -5.36
N ARG A 225 -28.89 -16.32 -6.40
CA ARG A 225 -27.49 -16.75 -6.28
C ARG A 225 -26.55 -15.58 -6.51
N ALA A 226 -25.56 -15.46 -5.64
CA ALA A 226 -24.51 -14.45 -5.80
C ALA A 226 -23.71 -14.69 -7.09
N LEU A 227 -23.54 -13.64 -7.89
CA LEU A 227 -22.73 -13.70 -9.10
C LEU A 227 -21.24 -13.78 -8.74
N SER A 228 -20.52 -14.61 -9.50
CA SER A 228 -19.06 -14.70 -9.38
C SER A 228 -18.38 -13.40 -9.84
N LEU A 229 -17.17 -13.16 -9.36
CA LEU A 229 -16.34 -12.06 -9.85
C LEU A 229 -16.23 -12.04 -11.37
N LYS A 230 -16.13 -13.21 -12.00
CA LYS A 230 -16.11 -13.32 -13.47
C LYS A 230 -17.33 -12.65 -14.09
N HIS A 231 -18.53 -12.99 -13.64
CA HIS A 231 -19.77 -12.42 -14.20
C HIS A 231 -19.87 -10.90 -14.00
N LEU A 232 -19.39 -10.38 -12.85
CA LEU A 232 -19.35 -8.92 -12.61
C LEU A 232 -18.41 -8.22 -13.59
N TRP A 233 -17.24 -8.81 -13.86
CA TRP A 233 -16.31 -8.27 -14.84
C TRP A 233 -16.88 -8.35 -16.25
N ASP A 234 -17.47 -9.47 -16.64
CA ASP A 234 -18.09 -9.65 -17.94
C ASP A 234 -19.22 -8.62 -18.18
N GLN A 235 -20.05 -8.33 -17.17
CA GLN A 235 -21.10 -7.30 -17.25
C GLN A 235 -20.52 -5.90 -17.50
N ALA A 236 -19.45 -5.54 -16.80
CA ALA A 236 -18.87 -4.20 -16.91
C ALA A 236 -18.02 -4.03 -18.18
N LEU A 237 -17.41 -5.10 -18.68
CA LEU A 237 -16.54 -5.05 -19.84
C LEU A 237 -17.27 -5.35 -21.16
N SER A 238 -18.45 -5.98 -21.11
CA SER A 238 -19.23 -6.19 -22.32
C SER A 238 -19.56 -4.89 -23.03
N SER A 239 -19.30 -4.85 -24.34
CA SER A 239 -19.26 -3.64 -25.17
C SER A 239 -20.61 -3.01 -25.50
N THR A 240 -21.71 -3.54 -25.02
CA THR A 240 -23.06 -2.96 -25.27
C THR A 240 -23.26 -1.73 -24.40
N THR A 241 -22.81 -0.60 -24.89
CA THR A 241 -23.18 0.71 -24.35
C THR A 241 -24.65 0.96 -24.67
N PRO A 242 -25.54 1.16 -23.68
CA PRO A 242 -26.83 1.75 -23.95
C PRO A 242 -26.58 3.17 -24.51
N PRO A 243 -27.21 3.60 -25.61
CA PRO A 243 -26.95 4.91 -26.21
C PRO A 243 -27.25 6.09 -25.31
N ASP A 244 -28.05 5.93 -24.27
CA ASP A 244 -28.54 7.02 -23.40
C ASP A 244 -27.58 7.49 -22.30
N LEU A 245 -26.42 6.85 -22.07
CA LEU A 245 -25.48 7.25 -21.03
C LEU A 245 -24.25 8.01 -21.56
N MET A 246 -24.22 8.37 -22.84
CA MET A 246 -23.07 9.07 -23.46
C MET A 246 -22.91 10.54 -23.05
N GLN A 247 -23.84 11.14 -22.31
CA GLN A 247 -23.81 12.58 -22.02
C GLN A 247 -23.17 13.01 -20.70
N LYS A 248 -22.62 12.08 -19.90
CA LYS A 248 -21.90 12.42 -18.65
C LYS A 248 -20.60 11.66 -18.50
N THR A 249 -19.69 11.81 -19.43
CA THR A 249 -18.30 11.37 -19.23
C THR A 249 -17.49 12.49 -18.56
N PRO A 250 -16.91 12.26 -17.38
CA PRO A 250 -15.84 13.13 -16.90
C PRO A 250 -14.65 13.04 -17.87
N PRO A 251 -13.89 14.11 -18.06
CA PRO A 251 -12.77 14.13 -18.98
C PRO A 251 -11.72 13.07 -18.57
N PRO A 252 -10.99 12.49 -19.53
CA PRO A 252 -9.90 11.57 -19.22
C PRO A 252 -8.85 12.31 -18.40
N LEU A 253 -8.33 11.64 -17.35
CA LEU A 253 -7.22 12.11 -16.52
C LEU A 253 -5.98 12.29 -17.41
N THR A 254 -5.83 13.48 -17.98
CA THR A 254 -4.60 13.87 -18.65
C THR A 254 -3.56 14.18 -17.58
N HIS A 255 -2.62 13.26 -17.41
CA HIS A 255 -1.39 13.53 -16.69
C HIS A 255 -0.59 14.59 -17.46
N GLN A 256 -0.82 15.87 -17.15
CA GLN A 256 0.08 16.92 -17.58
C GLN A 256 1.35 16.82 -16.74
N ASN A 257 2.36 16.18 -17.32
CA ASN A 257 3.72 16.23 -16.82
C ASN A 257 4.29 17.62 -17.11
N SER A 258 4.31 18.48 -16.11
CA SER A 258 5.27 19.59 -16.09
C SER A 258 6.64 19.03 -15.69
N ILE A 259 7.43 18.70 -16.68
CA ILE A 259 8.84 18.29 -16.50
C ILE A 259 9.65 19.57 -16.25
N SER A 260 9.87 19.91 -14.99
CA SER A 260 10.99 20.77 -14.62
C SER A 260 12.24 19.89 -14.46
N ARG A 261 13.21 20.10 -15.34
CA ARG A 261 14.52 19.43 -15.32
C ARG A 261 15.29 19.83 -14.07
N PRO A 262 15.83 18.89 -13.28
CA PRO A 262 16.80 19.24 -12.24
C PRO A 262 18.19 19.38 -12.83
N HIS A 263 18.90 20.44 -12.41
CA HIS A 263 20.33 20.67 -12.64
C HIS A 263 21.20 19.53 -12.07
N PRO A 264 22.35 19.25 -12.65
CA PRO A 264 23.24 18.21 -12.17
C PRO A 264 24.06 18.69 -10.96
N SER A 265 23.89 18.05 -9.82
CA SER A 265 24.76 18.24 -8.65
C SER A 265 25.63 17.03 -8.37
N VAL A 266 26.91 17.26 -8.61
CA VAL A 266 28.12 16.73 -7.96
C VAL A 266 28.05 15.40 -7.18
N ASN A 267 28.76 14.47 -7.78
CA ASN A 267 29.11 13.14 -7.33
C ASN A 267 30.01 13.14 -6.08
N ARG A 268 29.48 12.76 -4.90
CA ARG A 268 30.28 12.35 -3.75
C ARG A 268 30.06 10.87 -3.48
N ARG A 269 31.10 10.08 -3.76
CA ARG A 269 31.16 8.64 -3.45
C ARG A 269 31.15 8.46 -1.94
N HIS A 270 30.08 7.81 -1.43
CA HIS A 270 30.03 7.27 -0.08
C HIS A 270 30.03 5.73 -0.13
N PRO A 271 30.61 5.05 0.89
CA PRO A 271 30.79 3.61 0.87
C PRO A 271 29.45 2.86 0.85
N ARG A 272 29.44 1.74 0.14
CA ARG A 272 28.27 0.89 -0.11
C ARG A 272 27.56 0.50 1.20
N ARG A 273 26.46 1.18 1.53
CA ARG A 273 25.51 0.73 2.54
C ARG A 273 24.69 -0.41 1.94
N ILE A 274 24.71 -1.57 2.60
CA ILE A 274 23.83 -2.68 2.28
C ILE A 274 22.41 -2.27 2.66
N PHE A 275 21.61 -1.86 1.69
CA PHE A 275 20.20 -1.55 1.91
C PHE A 275 19.40 -2.84 1.98
N VAL A 276 18.90 -3.19 3.15
CA VAL A 276 17.94 -4.27 3.34
C VAL A 276 16.54 -3.71 3.07
N ARG A 277 15.86 -4.27 2.10
CA ARG A 277 14.58 -3.74 1.54
C ARG A 277 13.38 -3.77 2.49
N TYR A 278 13.46 -4.59 3.55
CA TYR A 278 12.47 -4.72 4.63
C TYR A 278 13.18 -4.87 5.96
N PRO A 279 12.53 -4.51 7.09
CA PRO A 279 13.11 -4.83 8.38
C PRO A 279 13.31 -6.34 8.49
N ARG A 280 14.56 -6.78 8.49
CA ARG A 280 14.92 -8.18 8.58
C ARG A 280 15.18 -8.54 10.04
N LYS A 281 14.51 -9.58 10.51
CA LYS A 281 14.77 -10.15 11.82
C LYS A 281 15.74 -11.31 11.68
N VAL A 282 16.88 -11.23 12.37
CA VAL A 282 17.82 -12.33 12.51
C VAL A 282 17.68 -12.84 13.94
N SER A 283 17.21 -14.09 14.11
CA SER A 283 16.97 -14.68 15.42
C SER A 283 18.27 -15.26 16.01
N PHE A 284 18.44 -15.04 17.33
CA PHE A 284 19.59 -15.54 18.10
C PHE A 284 19.17 -16.45 19.26
N GLY A 285 17.92 -16.90 19.23
CA GLY A 285 17.35 -17.82 20.22
C GLY A 285 16.74 -17.12 21.45
N GLY A 286 15.86 -17.84 22.14
CA GLY A 286 15.25 -17.37 23.40
C GLY A 286 14.49 -16.06 23.35
N GLY A 287 13.99 -15.62 22.16
CA GLY A 287 13.30 -14.35 21.97
C GLY A 287 14.22 -13.17 21.60
N LEU A 288 15.56 -13.36 21.61
CA LEU A 288 16.52 -12.35 21.15
C LEU A 288 16.60 -12.34 19.62
N HIS A 289 16.51 -11.15 19.03
CA HIS A 289 16.70 -10.97 17.60
C HIS A 289 17.31 -9.61 17.28
N LEU A 290 18.04 -9.55 16.18
CA LEU A 290 18.52 -8.31 15.59
C LEU A 290 17.52 -7.84 14.54
N LEU A 291 16.96 -6.68 14.75
CA LEU A 291 16.10 -6.01 13.77
C LEU A 291 16.97 -5.10 12.91
N VAL A 292 17.11 -5.44 11.64
CA VAL A 292 17.78 -4.59 10.64
C VAL A 292 16.72 -3.72 9.98
N SER A 293 16.80 -2.41 10.22
CA SER A 293 15.91 -1.43 9.61
C SER A 293 16.24 -1.25 8.12
N PRO A 294 15.28 -0.92 7.25
CA PRO A 294 15.53 -0.53 5.87
C PRO A 294 16.48 0.67 5.73
N THR A 295 16.52 1.54 6.73
CA THR A 295 17.43 2.70 6.82
C THR A 295 18.87 2.32 7.24
N GLY A 296 19.16 1.02 7.40
CA GLY A 296 20.47 0.51 7.80
C GLY A 296 20.70 0.48 9.31
N GLY A 297 19.78 0.97 10.13
CA GLY A 297 19.84 0.85 11.59
C GLY A 297 19.66 -0.61 12.02
N ARG A 298 20.46 -1.04 13.00
CA ARG A 298 20.46 -2.42 13.52
C ARG A 298 20.20 -2.38 15.01
N TYR A 299 19.07 -2.99 15.44
CA TYR A 299 18.59 -2.89 16.82
C TYR A 299 18.47 -4.27 17.44
N TRP A 300 19.08 -4.47 18.60
CA TRP A 300 18.83 -5.64 19.42
C TRP A 300 17.47 -5.53 20.08
N ARG A 301 16.64 -6.55 19.89
CA ARG A 301 15.27 -6.64 20.42
C ARG A 301 15.10 -7.97 21.14
N TYR A 302 14.42 -7.93 22.31
CA TYR A 302 14.03 -9.10 23.06
C TYR A 302 12.52 -9.18 23.19
N ARG A 303 11.95 -10.31 22.74
CA ARG A 303 10.53 -10.60 22.76
C ARG A 303 10.27 -11.62 23.86
N TYR A 304 9.28 -11.34 24.72
CA TYR A 304 8.92 -12.17 25.87
C TYR A 304 7.42 -12.07 26.15
N ARG A 305 6.90 -12.99 26.98
CA ARG A 305 5.53 -12.93 27.51
C ARG A 305 5.57 -12.52 28.97
N PHE A 306 4.66 -11.64 29.35
CA PHE A 306 4.41 -11.25 30.73
C PHE A 306 2.92 -11.09 30.94
N ASP A 307 2.34 -11.74 31.96
CA ASP A 307 0.91 -11.73 32.25
C ASP A 307 0.07 -12.09 31.02
N GLY A 308 0.43 -13.18 30.33
CA GLY A 308 -0.25 -13.66 29.13
C GLY A 308 -0.06 -12.82 27.85
N ARG A 309 0.51 -11.61 27.95
CA ARG A 309 0.69 -10.67 26.84
C ARG A 309 2.10 -10.71 26.27
N GLU A 310 2.20 -10.61 24.95
CA GLU A 310 3.49 -10.50 24.26
C GLU A 310 4.04 -9.07 24.37
N ASN A 311 5.29 -8.95 24.83
CA ASN A 311 6.02 -7.71 25.02
C ASN A 311 7.33 -7.71 24.26
N LEU A 312 7.86 -6.51 23.96
CA LEU A 312 9.07 -6.30 23.21
C LEU A 312 9.89 -5.15 23.83
N ILE A 313 11.15 -5.40 24.16
CA ILE A 313 12.09 -4.35 24.61
C ILE A 313 13.29 -4.21 23.68
N SER A 314 13.88 -3.02 23.66
CA SER A 314 15.13 -2.72 22.97
C SER A 314 16.31 -2.96 23.91
N LEU A 315 17.31 -3.71 23.43
CA LEU A 315 18.53 -4.00 24.19
C LEU A 315 19.74 -3.18 23.70
N GLY A 316 19.57 -2.32 22.69
CA GLY A 316 20.59 -1.41 22.20
C GLY A 316 20.81 -1.47 20.68
N LEU A 317 21.74 -0.68 20.20
CA LEU A 317 22.13 -0.55 18.79
C LEU A 317 23.35 -1.43 18.47
N TYR A 318 23.31 -2.12 17.35
CA TYR A 318 24.50 -2.77 16.80
C TYR A 318 25.18 -1.81 15.80
N PRO A 319 26.53 -1.66 15.79
CA PRO A 319 27.52 -2.46 16.51
C PRO A 319 27.90 -1.95 17.93
N GLU A 320 27.34 -0.85 18.43
CA GLU A 320 27.67 -0.31 19.77
C GLU A 320 27.45 -1.36 20.88
N VAL A 321 26.44 -2.19 20.70
CA VAL A 321 26.17 -3.34 21.57
C VAL A 321 26.49 -4.61 20.78
N ALA A 322 27.55 -5.31 21.15
CA ALA A 322 27.91 -6.60 20.59
C ALA A 322 26.90 -7.69 20.98
N LEU A 323 26.89 -8.82 20.29
CA LEU A 323 25.99 -9.95 20.55
C LEU A 323 26.06 -10.45 21.99
N GLU A 324 27.26 -10.52 22.54
CA GLU A 324 27.50 -11.01 23.92
C GLU A 324 26.87 -10.05 24.94
N SER A 325 27.05 -8.76 24.75
CA SER A 325 26.41 -7.74 25.59
C SER A 325 24.88 -7.76 25.45
N ALA A 326 24.36 -8.02 24.25
CA ALA A 326 22.92 -8.18 24.03
C ALA A 326 22.36 -9.43 24.74
N ARG A 327 23.11 -10.54 24.73
CA ARG A 327 22.77 -11.76 25.49
C ARG A 327 22.79 -11.52 26.99
N ALA A 328 23.79 -10.83 27.53
CA ALA A 328 23.85 -10.48 28.94
C ALA A 328 22.65 -9.61 29.36
N ARG A 329 22.29 -8.61 28.55
CA ARG A 329 21.08 -7.79 28.77
C ARG A 329 19.79 -8.58 28.69
N GLN A 330 19.71 -9.56 27.78
CA GLN A 330 18.61 -10.50 27.72
C GLN A 330 18.49 -11.34 28.99
N GLN A 331 19.62 -11.80 29.52
CA GLN A 331 19.65 -12.64 30.73
C GLN A 331 19.15 -11.86 31.95
N VAL A 332 19.57 -10.61 32.12
CA VAL A 332 19.04 -9.72 33.16
C VAL A 332 17.52 -9.53 33.01
N ALA A 333 17.05 -9.31 31.78
CA ALA A 333 15.61 -9.19 31.54
C ALA A 333 14.84 -10.47 31.88
N ARG A 334 15.44 -11.66 31.65
CA ARG A 334 14.86 -12.97 32.05
C ARG A 334 14.81 -13.16 33.56
N GLN A 335 15.86 -12.73 34.26
CA GLN A 335 15.87 -12.79 35.73
C GLN A 335 14.77 -11.92 36.33
N LEU A 336 14.57 -10.71 35.79
CA LEU A 336 13.49 -9.83 36.21
C LEU A 336 12.11 -10.47 35.98
N LEU A 337 11.92 -11.14 34.83
CA LEU A 337 10.69 -11.86 34.54
C LEU A 337 10.45 -13.01 35.52
N ALA A 338 11.49 -13.74 35.91
CA ALA A 338 11.40 -14.81 36.89
C ALA A 338 11.01 -14.29 38.30
N LEU A 339 11.36 -13.03 38.58
CA LEU A 339 10.97 -12.33 39.81
C LEU A 339 9.59 -11.65 39.71
N GLY A 340 8.81 -11.90 38.64
CA GLY A 340 7.51 -11.29 38.45
C GLY A 340 7.54 -9.80 38.06
N VAL A 341 8.71 -9.27 37.64
CA VAL A 341 8.88 -7.86 37.27
C VAL A 341 8.87 -7.72 35.77
N ASN A 342 7.97 -6.88 35.24
CA ASN A 342 7.93 -6.59 33.81
C ASN A 342 9.12 -5.69 33.39
N PRO A 343 10.05 -6.16 32.54
CA PRO A 343 11.19 -5.36 32.07
C PRO A 343 10.81 -4.08 31.31
N ALA A 344 9.62 -4.03 30.69
CA ALA A 344 9.11 -2.83 30.00
C ALA A 344 8.41 -1.83 30.93
N GLY A 345 8.08 -2.23 32.17
CA GLY A 345 7.16 -1.48 33.04
C GLY A 345 7.72 -0.23 33.71
N ARG A 346 9.03 -0.05 33.80
CA ARG A 346 9.65 1.12 34.47
C ARG A 346 10.91 1.59 33.73
N ARG A 347 11.06 2.90 33.55
CA ARG A 347 12.27 3.53 32.97
C ARG A 347 13.57 3.14 33.69
N THR A 348 13.52 2.96 35.00
CA THR A 348 14.66 2.54 35.85
C THR A 348 15.15 1.15 35.52
N VAL A 349 14.25 0.20 35.28
CA VAL A 349 14.59 -1.19 34.88
C VAL A 349 15.25 -1.22 33.51
N LEU A 350 14.75 -0.46 32.56
CA LEU A 350 15.34 -0.33 31.21
C LEU A 350 16.75 0.27 31.28
N ARG A 351 17.01 1.25 32.17
CA ARG A 351 18.35 1.79 32.42
C ARG A 351 19.31 0.74 32.98
N GLN A 352 18.88 -0.07 33.94
CA GLN A 352 19.69 -1.16 34.51
C GLN A 352 20.08 -2.19 33.44
N ILE A 353 19.13 -2.62 32.61
CA ILE A 353 19.43 -3.53 31.50
C ILE A 353 20.41 -2.89 30.50
N SER A 354 20.27 -1.62 30.22
CA SER A 354 21.14 -0.90 29.27
C SER A 354 22.55 -0.63 29.81
N ALA A 355 22.73 -0.59 31.13
CA ALA A 355 24.00 -0.34 31.78
C ALA A 355 24.95 -1.57 31.78
N VAL A 356 24.43 -2.76 31.49
CA VAL A 356 25.25 -3.98 31.42
C VAL A 356 26.22 -3.89 30.25
N ARG A 357 27.51 -3.73 30.55
CA ARG A 357 28.62 -3.79 29.58
C ARG A 357 29.53 -4.94 29.94
N ILE A 358 29.79 -5.81 28.99
CA ILE A 358 30.91 -6.80 29.11
C ILE A 358 32.13 -6.09 28.55
N ARG A 359 33.21 -5.98 29.35
CA ARG A 359 34.51 -5.52 28.83
C ARG A 359 35.01 -6.60 27.84
N PRO A 360 35.50 -6.24 26.64
CA PRO A 360 36.17 -7.22 25.79
C PRO A 360 37.39 -7.75 26.53
N ASN A 361 37.53 -9.06 26.51
CA ASN A 361 38.66 -9.78 27.13
C ASN A 361 39.95 -9.38 26.40
N GLN A 362 40.78 -8.55 27.05
CA GLN A 362 42.18 -8.38 26.66
C GLN A 362 42.95 -9.59 27.22
N GLY A 363 43.16 -10.58 26.39
CA GLY A 363 43.94 -11.74 26.82
C GLY A 363 44.00 -12.82 25.76
N ALA A 364 44.82 -12.61 24.73
CA ALA A 364 45.46 -13.69 23.95
C ALA A 364 46.48 -13.06 22.97
N SER A 365 47.53 -12.50 23.53
CA SER A 365 48.79 -12.36 22.79
C SER A 365 49.90 -12.60 23.79
N ASP A 366 50.29 -13.87 23.96
CA ASP A 366 51.58 -14.29 24.39
C ASP A 366 51.59 -15.83 24.42
N ALA A 367 51.95 -16.43 23.31
CA ALA A 367 52.61 -17.76 23.24
C ALA A 367 53.07 -17.96 21.78
N LYS A 368 54.24 -17.44 21.50
CA LYS A 368 55.15 -18.01 20.52
C LYS A 368 56.56 -17.83 21.06
N GLU A 369 57.08 -18.87 21.61
CA GLU A 369 58.43 -19.35 21.48
C GLU A 369 58.41 -20.80 21.03
#